data_51f288ada908d9dfb1fb21f28e1767ad
#
_entry.id   51f288ada908d9dfb1fb21f28e1767ad
#
_cell.length_a   1.000
_cell.length_b   1.000
_cell.length_c   1.000
_cell.angle_alpha   90.00
_cell.angle_beta   90.00
_cell.angle_gamma   90.00
#
_symmetry.space_group_name_H-M   'P 1'
#
loop_
_entity.id
_entity.type
_entity.pdbx_description
1 polymer ?
#
loop_
_entity_poly.entity_id
_entity_poly.type
_entity_poly.pdbx_seq_one_letter_code
_entity_poly.pdbx_strand_id
1 'polypeptide(L)'
;IAPNKFIAKLASGRCKPNGILEIHEDRIIDFLHPLPVSEIWGVGPKTNELLLELGLKTVGDIAKTPQNTLIRALGEAAGQSLYELSWGRDFREVEPLDIDKSISAAETFDMDIDDQEELLKEILRMCERSASRMREKNFSARTVGIKIRFADFKTINRTKTLPSPIKSTNQIYEVAKNLFLALKLDRARVRLVAVSLENLTESGESFEQLLLGEREKGWREATDAIDAAAERFGHGSIRPARLFDESN
;
A
#
# COMPACT_ATOMS: atom_id res chain seq x y z
N ILE A 1 0.71 28.37 2.02
CA ILE A 1 1.34 28.51 3.35
C ILE A 1 0.24 28.41 4.39
N ALA A 2 0.44 27.65 5.46
CA ALA A 2 -0.57 27.49 6.50
C ALA A 2 0.05 26.97 7.81
N PRO A 3 -0.62 27.12 8.98
CA PRO A 3 -0.09 26.77 10.28
C PRO A 3 0.16 25.27 10.51
N ASN A 4 -0.55 24.40 9.79
CA ASN A 4 -0.37 22.95 9.88
C ASN A 4 -0.53 22.27 8.52
N LYS A 5 -0.12 20.97 8.44
CA LYS A 5 -0.11 20.22 7.17
C LYS A 5 -1.50 19.95 6.58
N PHE A 6 -2.54 19.87 7.43
CA PHE A 6 -3.91 19.67 6.97
C PHE A 6 -4.42 20.89 6.20
N ILE A 7 -4.33 22.09 6.79
CA ILE A 7 -4.72 23.35 6.16
C ILE A 7 -3.85 23.63 4.93
N ALA A 8 -2.53 23.38 5.02
CA ALA A 8 -1.62 23.55 3.89
C ALA A 8 -2.03 22.69 2.68
N LYS A 9 -2.45 21.44 2.91
CA LYS A 9 -2.90 20.53 1.85
C LYS A 9 -4.19 21.04 1.20
N LEU A 10 -5.17 21.51 1.97
CA LEU A 10 -6.41 22.09 1.47
C LEU A 10 -6.15 23.36 0.66
N ALA A 11 -5.32 24.26 1.18
CA ALA A 11 -4.92 25.48 0.51
C ALA A 11 -4.22 25.20 -0.82
N SER A 12 -3.28 24.25 -0.83
CA SER A 12 -2.58 23.82 -2.04
C SER A 12 -3.52 23.25 -3.11
N GLY A 13 -4.56 22.53 -2.73
CA GLY A 13 -5.57 22.02 -3.66
C GLY A 13 -6.33 23.15 -4.37
N ARG A 14 -6.59 24.25 -3.67
CA ARG A 14 -7.41 25.37 -4.14
C ARG A 14 -6.65 26.42 -4.95
N CYS A 15 -5.33 26.46 -4.87
CA CYS A 15 -4.51 27.40 -5.63
C CYS A 15 -3.85 26.81 -6.88
N LYS A 16 -4.19 25.60 -7.26
CA LYS A 16 -3.73 25.00 -8.52
C LYS A 16 -4.40 25.67 -9.73
N PRO A 17 -3.72 25.75 -10.92
CA PRO A 17 -2.42 25.16 -11.22
C PRO A 17 -1.20 25.97 -10.74
N ASN A 18 -1.23 27.26 -10.61
CA ASN A 18 -0.02 28.09 -10.40
C ASN A 18 -0.23 29.20 -9.35
N GLY A 19 -1.13 29.00 -8.40
CA GLY A 19 -1.42 29.99 -7.37
C GLY A 19 -0.63 29.77 -6.08
N ILE A 20 -0.60 30.82 -5.25
CA ILE A 20 -0.14 30.77 -3.87
C ILE A 20 -1.31 31.19 -2.99
N LEU A 21 -1.59 30.41 -1.97
CA LEU A 21 -2.61 30.71 -0.97
C LEU A 21 -1.99 30.61 0.42
N GLU A 22 -2.15 31.69 1.17
CA GLU A 22 -1.72 31.77 2.56
C GLU A 22 -2.94 31.84 3.48
N ILE A 23 -2.97 30.98 4.49
CA ILE A 23 -4.03 30.92 5.50
C ILE A 23 -3.39 31.20 6.85
N HIS A 24 -3.72 32.35 7.44
CA HIS A 24 -3.31 32.69 8.81
C HIS A 24 -4.21 32.01 9.83
N GLU A 25 -3.73 31.89 11.07
CA GLU A 25 -4.43 31.18 12.17
C GLU A 25 -5.84 31.76 12.42
N ASP A 26 -5.98 33.06 12.41
CA ASP A 26 -7.24 33.78 12.62
C ASP A 26 -8.28 33.57 11.48
N ARG A 27 -7.81 33.07 10.31
CA ARG A 27 -8.67 32.86 9.13
C ARG A 27 -8.99 31.38 8.90
N ILE A 28 -8.48 30.48 9.75
CA ILE A 28 -8.68 29.02 9.57
C ILE A 28 -10.16 28.66 9.55
N ILE A 29 -10.94 29.17 10.49
CA ILE A 29 -12.36 28.84 10.63
C ILE A 29 -13.19 29.37 9.44
N ASP A 30 -12.95 30.61 9.02
CA ASP A 30 -13.60 31.20 7.86
C ASP A 30 -13.30 30.42 6.57
N PHE A 31 -12.08 29.92 6.45
CA PHE A 31 -11.66 29.10 5.31
C PHE A 31 -12.25 27.70 5.35
N LEU A 32 -12.26 27.08 6.53
CA LEU A 32 -12.50 25.65 6.70
C LEU A 32 -14.00 25.32 6.79
N HIS A 33 -14.77 26.06 7.59
CA HIS A 33 -16.15 25.71 7.90
C HIS A 33 -17.10 25.69 6.68
N PRO A 34 -16.95 26.55 5.64
CA PRO A 34 -17.79 26.48 4.45
C PRO A 34 -17.51 25.25 3.55
N LEU A 35 -16.37 24.55 3.76
CA LEU A 35 -15.99 23.43 2.90
C LEU A 35 -16.92 22.24 3.09
N PRO A 36 -17.21 21.48 2.01
CA PRO A 36 -17.92 20.20 2.12
C PRO A 36 -17.10 19.20 2.93
N VAL A 37 -17.78 18.31 3.65
CA VAL A 37 -17.13 17.30 4.50
C VAL A 37 -16.16 16.39 3.72
N SER A 38 -16.41 16.17 2.43
CA SER A 38 -15.56 15.38 1.53
C SER A 38 -14.16 15.95 1.31
N GLU A 39 -13.95 17.25 1.61
CA GLU A 39 -12.65 17.90 1.49
C GLU A 39 -11.70 17.54 2.65
N ILE A 40 -12.25 17.06 3.76
CA ILE A 40 -11.41 16.67 4.91
C ILE A 40 -10.58 15.45 4.55
N TRP A 41 -9.27 15.56 4.72
CA TRP A 41 -8.38 14.44 4.50
C TRP A 41 -8.70 13.27 5.45
N GLY A 42 -9.00 12.10 4.86
CA GLY A 42 -9.45 10.90 5.57
C GLY A 42 -10.95 10.63 5.41
N VAL A 43 -11.72 11.56 4.88
CA VAL A 43 -13.12 11.34 4.51
C VAL A 43 -13.17 10.71 3.11
N GLY A 44 -13.27 9.38 3.07
CA GLY A 44 -13.53 8.64 1.84
C GLY A 44 -15.03 8.58 1.50
N PRO A 45 -15.40 7.97 0.34
CA PRO A 45 -16.79 7.91 -0.11
C PRO A 45 -17.76 7.37 0.96
N LYS A 46 -17.42 6.29 1.64
CA LYS A 46 -18.26 5.67 2.69
C LYS A 46 -18.47 6.60 3.90
N THR A 47 -17.39 7.25 4.35
CA THR A 47 -17.47 8.19 5.48
C THR A 47 -18.27 9.42 5.09
N ASN A 48 -18.08 9.91 3.86
CA ASN A 48 -18.85 11.04 3.33
C ASN A 48 -20.36 10.73 3.28
N GLU A 49 -20.73 9.55 2.77
CA GLU A 49 -22.11 9.08 2.72
C GLU A 49 -22.74 9.06 4.12
N LEU A 50 -22.04 8.45 5.10
CA LEU A 50 -22.51 8.39 6.48
C LEU A 50 -22.67 9.79 7.12
N LEU A 51 -21.73 10.71 6.87
CA LEU A 51 -21.83 12.08 7.36
C LEU A 51 -23.05 12.82 6.75
N LEU A 52 -23.29 12.62 5.45
CA LEU A 52 -24.46 13.19 4.77
C LEU A 52 -25.79 12.61 5.30
N GLU A 53 -25.85 11.32 5.61
CA GLU A 53 -27.02 10.67 6.27
C GLU A 53 -27.28 11.26 7.65
N LEU A 54 -26.24 11.67 8.38
CA LEU A 54 -26.34 12.39 9.65
C LEU A 54 -26.71 13.86 9.49
N GLY A 55 -26.89 14.35 8.26
CA GLY A 55 -27.20 15.74 7.95
C GLY A 55 -25.99 16.69 7.98
N LEU A 56 -24.76 16.14 8.11
CA LEU A 56 -23.53 16.91 8.18
C LEU A 56 -22.98 17.11 6.76
N LYS A 57 -23.14 18.30 6.21
CA LYS A 57 -22.76 18.63 4.82
C LYS A 57 -21.44 19.38 4.74
N THR A 58 -21.17 20.21 5.73
CA THR A 58 -20.00 21.09 5.77
C THR A 58 -19.10 20.74 6.95
N VAL A 59 -17.86 21.19 6.88
CA VAL A 59 -16.91 21.07 8.00
C VAL A 59 -17.43 21.80 9.24
N GLY A 60 -18.11 22.95 9.04
CA GLY A 60 -18.76 23.70 10.12
C GLY A 60 -19.90 22.90 10.80
N ASP A 61 -20.59 22.01 10.09
CA ASP A 61 -21.59 21.14 10.71
C ASP A 61 -20.94 20.11 11.64
N ILE A 62 -19.77 19.54 11.20
CA ILE A 62 -18.98 18.65 12.06
C ILE A 62 -18.52 19.39 13.32
N ALA A 63 -17.98 20.61 13.18
CA ALA A 63 -17.47 21.40 14.30
C ALA A 63 -18.55 21.70 15.35
N LYS A 64 -19.81 21.92 14.92
CA LYS A 64 -20.96 22.16 15.79
C LYS A 64 -21.52 20.89 16.42
N THR A 65 -21.16 19.72 15.90
CA THR A 65 -21.67 18.44 16.42
C THR A 65 -20.85 18.01 17.64
N PRO A 66 -21.50 17.56 18.74
CA PRO A 66 -20.77 17.06 19.87
C PRO A 66 -19.84 15.90 19.49
N GLN A 67 -18.57 15.94 19.96
CA GLN A 67 -17.55 14.95 19.64
C GLN A 67 -18.02 13.50 19.91
N ASN A 68 -18.74 13.28 21.01
CA ASN A 68 -19.26 11.96 21.36
C ASN A 68 -20.27 11.42 20.32
N THR A 69 -20.99 12.29 19.61
CA THR A 69 -21.88 11.89 18.52
C THR A 69 -21.09 11.37 17.32
N LEU A 70 -20.02 12.07 16.96
CA LEU A 70 -19.11 11.62 15.89
C LEU A 70 -18.40 10.32 16.25
N ILE A 71 -17.96 10.17 17.49
CA ILE A 71 -17.33 8.94 17.99
C ILE A 71 -18.28 7.75 17.89
N ARG A 72 -19.56 7.93 18.28
CA ARG A 72 -20.58 6.84 18.18
C ARG A 72 -20.84 6.43 16.74
N ALA A 73 -20.82 7.38 15.80
CA ALA A 73 -21.12 7.11 14.40
C ALA A 73 -19.93 6.53 13.62
N LEU A 74 -18.70 6.98 13.91
CA LEU A 74 -17.52 6.74 13.10
C LEU A 74 -16.45 5.85 13.80
N GLY A 75 -16.64 5.58 15.08
CA GLY A 75 -15.63 4.98 15.95
C GLY A 75 -14.71 6.04 16.59
N GLU A 76 -14.03 5.65 17.67
CA GLU A 76 -13.27 6.56 18.54
C GLU A 76 -12.23 7.37 17.76
N ALA A 77 -11.32 6.68 17.05
CA ALA A 77 -10.21 7.33 16.35
C ALA A 77 -10.68 8.28 15.22
N ALA A 78 -11.65 7.85 14.41
CA ALA A 78 -12.16 8.65 13.29
C ALA A 78 -13.01 9.82 13.78
N GLY A 79 -13.88 9.61 14.75
CA GLY A 79 -14.75 10.64 15.31
C GLY A 79 -13.95 11.74 16.01
N GLN A 80 -12.96 11.38 16.80
CA GLN A 80 -12.06 12.34 17.46
C GLN A 80 -11.23 13.11 16.43
N SER A 81 -10.62 12.41 15.46
CA SER A 81 -9.81 13.05 14.43
C SER A 81 -10.61 14.05 13.60
N LEU A 82 -11.83 13.68 13.15
CA LEU A 82 -12.67 14.58 12.38
C LEU A 82 -13.11 15.82 13.17
N TYR A 83 -13.41 15.64 14.46
CA TYR A 83 -13.73 16.77 15.33
C TYR A 83 -12.57 17.74 15.43
N GLU A 84 -11.35 17.29 15.71
CA GLU A 84 -10.17 18.16 15.80
C GLU A 84 -9.86 18.84 14.46
N LEU A 85 -9.90 18.08 13.37
CA LEU A 85 -9.67 18.62 12.03
C LEU A 85 -10.75 19.68 11.65
N SER A 86 -11.99 19.53 12.09
CA SER A 86 -13.05 20.50 11.82
C SER A 86 -12.79 21.86 12.46
N TRP A 87 -12.01 21.91 13.53
CA TRP A 87 -11.51 23.12 14.18
C TRP A 87 -10.13 23.57 13.66
N GLY A 88 -9.64 22.94 12.58
CA GLY A 88 -8.32 23.23 12.02
C GLY A 88 -7.15 22.77 12.87
N ARG A 89 -7.38 21.89 13.84
CA ARG A 89 -6.36 21.37 14.73
C ARG A 89 -5.75 20.09 14.18
N ASP A 90 -4.48 20.16 13.80
CA ASP A 90 -3.71 19.00 13.33
C ASP A 90 -2.33 19.05 14.00
N PHE A 91 -2.15 18.21 15.01
CA PHE A 91 -0.92 18.14 15.81
C PHE A 91 0.14 17.22 15.19
N ARG A 92 -0.15 16.61 14.03
CA ARG A 92 0.80 15.69 13.38
C ARG A 92 1.95 16.49 12.79
N GLU A 93 3.14 16.11 13.11
CA GLU A 93 4.36 16.69 12.53
C GLU A 93 4.54 16.31 11.05
N VAL A 94 5.34 17.08 10.34
CA VAL A 94 5.79 16.75 8.99
C VAL A 94 6.99 15.82 9.12
N GLU A 95 6.76 14.53 8.97
CA GLU A 95 7.82 13.52 8.97
C GLU A 95 8.38 13.39 7.54
N PRO A 96 9.65 13.77 7.29
CA PRO A 96 10.24 13.74 5.95
C PRO A 96 10.57 12.32 5.47
N LEU A 97 10.67 11.36 6.40
CA LEU A 97 10.99 9.96 6.12
C LEU A 97 9.90 9.07 6.73
N ASP A 98 9.03 8.56 5.87
CA ASP A 98 8.09 7.50 6.26
C ASP A 98 8.80 6.16 6.05
N ILE A 99 9.00 5.39 7.13
CA ILE A 99 9.54 4.03 7.02
C ILE A 99 8.48 3.19 6.32
N ASP A 100 8.85 2.56 5.21
CA ASP A 100 7.93 1.70 4.47
C ASP A 100 7.38 0.60 5.39
N LYS A 101 6.08 0.59 5.61
CA LYS A 101 5.38 -0.46 6.37
C LYS A 101 5.16 -1.71 5.53
N SER A 102 5.11 -1.53 4.22
CA SER A 102 4.93 -2.61 3.24
C SER A 102 5.50 -2.22 1.89
N ILE A 103 5.94 -3.22 1.12
CA ILE A 103 6.37 -3.06 -0.26
C ILE A 103 5.49 -3.94 -1.12
N SER A 104 4.91 -3.39 -2.19
CA SER A 104 4.02 -4.14 -3.06
C SER A 104 4.23 -3.81 -4.54
N ALA A 105 3.90 -4.77 -5.38
CA ALA A 105 3.76 -4.59 -6.81
C ALA A 105 2.39 -5.11 -7.24
N ALA A 106 1.78 -4.43 -8.19
CA ALA A 106 0.49 -4.80 -8.75
C ALA A 106 0.50 -4.60 -10.27
N GLU A 107 -0.23 -5.46 -10.97
CA GLU A 107 -0.48 -5.34 -12.41
C GLU A 107 -1.97 -5.45 -12.67
N THR A 108 -2.49 -4.51 -13.45
CA THR A 108 -3.86 -4.55 -13.98
C THR A 108 -3.78 -4.91 -15.44
N PHE A 109 -4.41 -5.98 -15.84
CA PHE A 109 -4.35 -6.48 -17.20
C PHE A 109 -5.29 -5.71 -18.13
N ASP A 110 -4.87 -5.47 -19.36
CA ASP A 110 -5.70 -4.86 -20.40
C ASP A 110 -6.86 -5.79 -20.77
N MET A 111 -6.61 -7.09 -20.80
CA MET A 111 -7.60 -8.15 -20.93
C MET A 111 -7.53 -9.08 -19.72
N ASP A 112 -8.71 -9.45 -19.19
CA ASP A 112 -8.79 -10.37 -18.05
C ASP A 112 -8.19 -11.73 -18.41
N ILE A 113 -7.36 -12.28 -17.53
CA ILE A 113 -6.67 -13.57 -17.70
C ILE A 113 -7.44 -14.66 -16.95
N ASP A 114 -7.66 -15.81 -17.57
CA ASP A 114 -8.28 -17.00 -16.96
C ASP A 114 -7.35 -18.24 -16.99
N ASP A 115 -6.17 -18.11 -17.61
CA ASP A 115 -5.15 -19.14 -17.61
C ASP A 115 -4.33 -19.11 -16.33
N GLN A 116 -4.30 -20.24 -15.62
CA GLN A 116 -3.62 -20.37 -14.33
C GLN A 116 -2.10 -20.25 -14.47
N GLU A 117 -1.51 -20.77 -15.55
CA GLU A 117 -0.06 -20.70 -15.74
C GLU A 117 0.39 -19.28 -16.09
N GLU A 118 -0.40 -18.55 -16.85
CA GLU A 118 -0.16 -17.15 -17.15
C GLU A 118 -0.26 -16.30 -15.85
N LEU A 119 -1.29 -16.51 -15.03
CA LEU A 119 -1.42 -15.85 -13.74
C LEU A 119 -0.25 -16.15 -12.80
N LEU A 120 0.28 -17.38 -12.80
CA LEU A 120 1.46 -17.74 -12.02
C LEU A 120 2.74 -17.05 -12.54
N LYS A 121 2.86 -16.82 -13.85
CA LYS A 121 3.95 -16.00 -14.42
C LYS A 121 3.85 -14.55 -13.94
N GLU A 122 2.64 -13.96 -13.94
CA GLU A 122 2.42 -12.60 -13.45
C GLU A 122 2.70 -12.48 -11.95
N ILE A 123 2.27 -13.46 -11.14
CA ILE A 123 2.61 -13.51 -9.71
C ILE A 123 4.13 -13.54 -9.51
N LEU A 124 4.86 -14.34 -10.29
CA LEU A 124 6.33 -14.39 -10.23
C LEU A 124 6.95 -13.02 -10.59
N ARG A 125 6.42 -12.35 -11.61
CA ARG A 125 6.86 -11.01 -12.01
C ARG A 125 6.63 -9.98 -10.89
N MET A 126 5.48 -10.06 -10.20
CA MET A 126 5.20 -9.19 -9.04
C MET A 126 6.08 -9.52 -7.84
N CYS A 127 6.41 -10.79 -7.61
CA CYS A 127 7.36 -11.21 -6.58
C CYS A 127 8.75 -10.67 -6.85
N GLU A 128 9.24 -10.75 -8.09
CA GLU A 128 10.55 -10.20 -8.49
C GLU A 128 10.62 -8.70 -8.23
N ARG A 129 9.63 -7.93 -8.72
CA ARG A 129 9.56 -6.48 -8.53
C ARG A 129 9.51 -6.08 -7.05
N SER A 130 8.71 -6.78 -6.24
CA SER A 130 8.59 -6.48 -4.81
C SER A 130 9.84 -6.87 -4.04
N ALA A 131 10.42 -8.02 -4.35
CA ALA A 131 11.63 -8.52 -3.71
C ALA A 131 12.85 -7.64 -4.02
N SER A 132 13.04 -7.21 -5.28
CA SER A 132 14.12 -6.29 -5.67
C SER A 132 14.04 -4.98 -4.88
N ARG A 133 12.87 -4.31 -4.89
CA ARG A 133 12.67 -3.08 -4.11
C ARG A 133 12.90 -3.25 -2.61
N MET A 134 12.54 -4.41 -2.06
CA MET A 134 12.73 -4.71 -0.65
C MET A 134 14.22 -4.84 -0.32
N ARG A 135 14.99 -5.56 -1.16
CA ARG A 135 16.44 -5.74 -0.98
C ARG A 135 17.23 -4.46 -1.21
N GLU A 136 16.86 -3.62 -2.20
CA GLU A 136 17.44 -2.30 -2.43
C GLU A 136 17.36 -1.39 -1.19
N LYS A 137 16.31 -1.55 -0.40
CA LYS A 137 16.11 -0.85 0.87
C LYS A 137 16.67 -1.60 2.08
N ASN A 138 17.39 -2.69 1.85
CA ASN A 138 17.99 -3.53 2.87
C ASN A 138 16.98 -4.12 3.88
N PHE A 139 15.77 -4.47 3.39
CA PHE A 139 14.74 -5.12 4.19
C PHE A 139 14.60 -6.61 3.88
N SER A 140 14.00 -7.32 4.83
CA SER A 140 13.41 -8.66 4.71
C SER A 140 11.97 -8.62 5.19
N ALA A 141 11.11 -9.54 4.73
CA ALA A 141 9.69 -9.56 5.07
C ALA A 141 9.30 -10.85 5.78
N ARG A 142 8.41 -10.73 6.78
CA ARG A 142 7.81 -11.91 7.44
C ARG A 142 6.45 -12.27 6.89
N THR A 143 5.77 -11.36 6.21
CA THR A 143 4.43 -11.59 5.68
C THR A 143 4.42 -11.39 4.17
N VAL A 144 3.91 -12.40 3.47
CA VAL A 144 3.64 -12.34 2.04
C VAL A 144 2.14 -12.34 1.83
N GLY A 145 1.65 -11.40 1.04
CA GLY A 145 0.25 -11.27 0.67
C GLY A 145 0.05 -11.34 -0.84
N ILE A 146 -1.10 -11.86 -1.26
CA ILE A 146 -1.60 -11.74 -2.62
C ILE A 146 -2.95 -11.03 -2.62
N LYS A 147 -3.19 -10.26 -3.68
CA LYS A 147 -4.48 -9.65 -3.98
C LYS A 147 -4.87 -10.03 -5.39
N ILE A 148 -6.07 -10.57 -5.52
CA ILE A 148 -6.67 -10.93 -6.81
C ILE A 148 -7.95 -10.14 -6.96
N ARG A 149 -8.10 -9.41 -8.06
CA ARG A 149 -9.34 -8.73 -8.44
C ARG A 149 -9.91 -9.39 -9.70
N PHE A 150 -11.16 -9.74 -9.66
CA PHE A 150 -11.88 -10.36 -10.75
C PHE A 150 -12.49 -9.32 -11.72
N ALA A 151 -13.02 -9.81 -12.85
CA ALA A 151 -13.71 -9.00 -13.84
C ALA A 151 -14.91 -8.21 -13.28
N ASP A 152 -15.61 -8.76 -12.28
CA ASP A 152 -16.72 -8.12 -11.54
C ASP A 152 -16.26 -7.14 -10.45
N PHE A 153 -14.97 -6.79 -10.43
CA PHE A 153 -14.31 -5.94 -9.43
C PHE A 153 -14.28 -6.47 -8.00
N LYS A 154 -14.80 -7.66 -7.73
CA LYS A 154 -14.59 -8.30 -6.43
C LYS A 154 -13.11 -8.57 -6.20
N THR A 155 -12.68 -8.39 -4.98
CA THR A 155 -11.27 -8.53 -4.60
C THR A 155 -11.12 -9.52 -3.46
N ILE A 156 -10.19 -10.46 -3.62
CA ILE A 156 -9.76 -11.38 -2.57
C ILE A 156 -8.34 -11.01 -2.15
N ASN A 157 -8.12 -10.93 -0.86
CA ASN A 157 -6.78 -10.81 -0.27
C ASN A 157 -6.48 -12.07 0.55
N ARG A 158 -5.25 -12.59 0.46
CA ARG A 158 -4.74 -13.68 1.29
C ARG A 158 -3.33 -13.34 1.72
N THR A 159 -3.01 -13.59 2.97
CA THR A 159 -1.68 -13.35 3.54
C THR A 159 -1.19 -14.57 4.30
N LYS A 160 0.12 -14.72 4.38
CA LYS A 160 0.79 -15.72 5.22
C LYS A 160 1.97 -15.07 5.93
N THR A 161 1.94 -15.12 7.26
CA THR A 161 3.07 -14.70 8.09
C THR A 161 3.95 -15.93 8.38
N LEU A 162 5.24 -15.77 8.17
CA LEU A 162 6.25 -16.80 8.33
C LEU A 162 6.92 -16.70 9.71
N PRO A 163 7.46 -17.78 10.24
CA PRO A 163 8.19 -17.77 11.50
C PRO A 163 9.47 -16.92 11.41
N SER A 164 10.16 -16.95 10.25
CA SER A 164 11.39 -16.19 9.98
C SER A 164 11.21 -15.26 8.79
N PRO A 165 11.91 -14.10 8.76
CA PRO A 165 11.91 -13.21 7.61
C PRO A 165 12.54 -13.88 6.39
N ILE A 166 12.05 -13.54 5.20
CA ILE A 166 12.56 -14.01 3.91
C ILE A 166 12.93 -12.83 3.02
N LYS A 167 13.90 -13.01 2.12
CA LYS A 167 14.33 -11.96 1.18
C LYS A 167 14.50 -12.42 -0.26
N SER A 168 14.59 -13.73 -0.51
CA SER A 168 14.78 -14.24 -1.86
C SER A 168 13.46 -14.26 -2.65
N THR A 169 13.53 -13.91 -3.93
CA THR A 169 12.37 -13.93 -4.84
C THR A 169 11.71 -15.32 -4.87
N ASN A 170 12.52 -16.37 -4.85
CA ASN A 170 11.99 -17.74 -4.91
C ASN A 170 11.19 -18.11 -3.66
N GLN A 171 11.67 -17.78 -2.46
CA GLN A 171 10.94 -18.02 -1.22
C GLN A 171 9.61 -17.27 -1.20
N ILE A 172 9.63 -16.00 -1.61
CA ILE A 172 8.43 -15.17 -1.72
C ILE A 172 7.44 -15.75 -2.72
N TYR A 173 7.93 -16.18 -3.90
CA TYR A 173 7.10 -16.78 -4.93
C TYR A 173 6.46 -18.10 -4.49
N GLU A 174 7.17 -18.99 -3.82
CA GLU A 174 6.58 -20.25 -3.31
C GLU A 174 5.45 -19.97 -2.32
N VAL A 175 5.58 -18.97 -1.46
CA VAL A 175 4.49 -18.57 -0.55
C VAL A 175 3.30 -17.99 -1.34
N ALA A 176 3.55 -17.06 -2.25
CA ALA A 176 2.51 -16.42 -3.06
C ALA A 176 1.78 -17.42 -3.96
N LYS A 177 2.52 -18.34 -4.60
CA LYS A 177 1.99 -19.46 -5.40
C LYS A 177 1.07 -20.35 -4.58
N ASN A 178 1.49 -20.76 -3.39
CA ASN A 178 0.68 -21.61 -2.52
C ASN A 178 -0.60 -20.88 -2.07
N LEU A 179 -0.53 -19.58 -1.76
CA LEU A 179 -1.71 -18.76 -1.45
C LEU A 179 -2.68 -18.69 -2.64
N PHE A 180 -2.14 -18.53 -3.85
CA PHE A 180 -2.94 -18.46 -5.08
C PHE A 180 -3.61 -19.81 -5.38
N LEU A 181 -2.86 -20.90 -5.37
CA LEU A 181 -3.41 -22.24 -5.64
C LEU A 181 -4.46 -22.66 -4.61
N ALA A 182 -4.33 -22.24 -3.35
CA ALA A 182 -5.33 -22.49 -2.31
C ALA A 182 -6.68 -21.81 -2.57
N LEU A 183 -6.75 -20.81 -3.45
CA LEU A 183 -8.01 -20.18 -3.85
C LEU A 183 -8.87 -21.09 -4.73
N LYS A 184 -8.26 -22.12 -5.37
CA LYS A 184 -8.93 -23.08 -6.26
C LYS A 184 -9.78 -22.39 -7.33
N LEU A 185 -9.21 -21.37 -7.96
CA LEU A 185 -9.88 -20.62 -9.01
C LEU A 185 -9.98 -21.48 -10.28
N ASP A 186 -11.20 -21.85 -10.65
CA ASP A 186 -11.46 -22.55 -11.90
C ASP A 186 -12.04 -21.55 -12.90
N ARG A 187 -11.28 -21.29 -14.00
CA ARG A 187 -11.65 -20.38 -15.10
C ARG A 187 -12.15 -19.00 -14.65
N ALA A 188 -11.63 -18.52 -13.51
CA ALA A 188 -12.00 -17.20 -13.02
C ALA A 188 -11.25 -16.12 -13.81
N ARG A 189 -11.99 -15.19 -14.40
CA ARG A 189 -11.41 -14.04 -15.11
C ARG A 189 -10.80 -13.06 -14.15
N VAL A 190 -9.48 -12.99 -14.12
CA VAL A 190 -8.69 -12.14 -13.24
C VAL A 190 -8.28 -10.87 -13.97
N ARG A 191 -8.60 -9.74 -13.37
CA ARG A 191 -8.31 -8.40 -13.88
C ARG A 191 -7.05 -7.79 -13.30
N LEU A 192 -6.70 -8.16 -12.05
CA LEU A 192 -5.53 -7.61 -11.36
C LEU A 192 -4.93 -8.66 -10.44
N VAL A 193 -3.61 -8.70 -10.45
CA VAL A 193 -2.81 -9.44 -9.47
C VAL A 193 -1.88 -8.47 -8.76
N ALA A 194 -1.74 -8.64 -7.44
CA ALA A 194 -0.72 -7.94 -6.67
C ALA A 194 -0.06 -8.87 -5.66
N VAL A 195 1.20 -8.58 -5.35
CA VAL A 195 1.95 -9.20 -4.26
C VAL A 195 2.38 -8.11 -3.29
N SER A 196 2.19 -8.34 -1.98
CA SER A 196 2.62 -7.45 -0.90
C SER A 196 3.59 -8.17 0.03
N LEU A 197 4.58 -7.42 0.50
CA LEU A 197 5.56 -7.81 1.50
C LEU A 197 5.37 -6.90 2.71
N GLU A 198 5.08 -7.47 3.86
CA GLU A 198 4.70 -6.76 5.07
C GLU A 198 5.50 -7.28 6.27
N ASN A 199 5.40 -6.58 7.42
CA ASN A 199 6.23 -6.86 8.59
C ASN A 199 7.72 -6.87 8.21
N LEU A 200 8.13 -5.72 7.63
CA LEU A 200 9.50 -5.51 7.17
C LEU A 200 10.44 -5.34 8.37
N THR A 201 11.61 -5.97 8.27
CA THR A 201 12.71 -5.85 9.25
C THR A 201 14.00 -5.56 8.51
N GLU A 202 14.90 -4.79 9.10
CA GLU A 202 16.22 -4.53 8.52
C GLU A 202 17.02 -5.82 8.40
N SER A 203 17.63 -6.06 7.24
CA SER A 203 18.31 -7.33 6.92
C SER A 203 19.55 -7.63 7.79
N GLY A 204 20.01 -6.66 8.58
CA GLY A 204 21.15 -6.83 9.52
C GLY A 204 20.79 -7.46 10.86
N GLU A 205 19.51 -7.47 11.24
CA GLU A 205 19.06 -7.97 12.54
C GLU A 205 18.59 -9.43 12.55
N SER A 206 18.41 -10.05 11.38
CA SER A 206 17.95 -11.43 11.27
C SER A 206 19.13 -12.40 11.04
N PHE A 207 19.54 -13.09 12.09
CA PHE A 207 20.34 -14.32 11.92
C PHE A 207 19.43 -15.41 11.36
N GLU A 208 19.56 -15.71 10.09
CA GLU A 208 18.93 -16.87 9.48
C GLU A 208 19.70 -18.12 9.95
N GLN A 209 19.18 -18.78 10.96
CA GLN A 209 19.74 -20.05 11.38
C GLN A 209 19.35 -21.11 10.34
N LEU A 210 20.32 -21.55 9.56
CA LEU A 210 20.13 -22.64 8.61
C LEU A 210 19.70 -23.91 9.34
N LEU A 211 18.67 -24.58 8.85
CA LEU A 211 18.27 -25.88 9.35
C LEU A 211 19.36 -26.90 9.02
N LEU A 212 19.61 -27.81 9.97
CA LEU A 212 20.60 -28.89 9.79
C LEU A 212 20.23 -29.71 8.54
N GLY A 213 21.08 -29.64 7.50
CA GLY A 213 20.85 -30.32 6.22
C GLY A 213 20.40 -29.45 5.06
N GLU A 214 20.12 -28.17 5.27
CA GLU A 214 19.99 -27.21 4.16
C GLU A 214 21.34 -26.96 3.51
N ARG A 215 21.36 -26.96 2.17
CA ARG A 215 22.58 -26.64 1.43
C ARG A 215 22.91 -25.16 1.64
N GLU A 216 24.12 -24.89 2.09
CA GLU A 216 24.66 -23.55 2.32
C GLU A 216 24.72 -22.67 1.04
N LYS A 217 24.60 -23.29 -0.13
CA LYS A 217 24.67 -22.68 -1.46
C LYS A 217 23.36 -22.86 -2.21
N GLY A 218 22.74 -21.74 -2.60
CA GLY A 218 21.49 -21.82 -3.34
C GLY A 218 20.94 -20.46 -3.75
N TRP A 219 19.66 -20.24 -3.48
CA TRP A 219 18.93 -19.07 -3.93
C TRP A 219 19.43 -17.74 -3.37
N ARG A 220 20.10 -17.71 -2.22
CA ARG A 220 20.67 -16.51 -1.63
C ARG A 220 21.80 -15.95 -2.52
N GLU A 221 22.77 -16.79 -2.84
CA GLU A 221 23.91 -16.40 -3.69
C GLU A 221 23.46 -16.04 -5.10
N ALA A 222 22.46 -16.77 -5.64
CA ALA A 222 21.85 -16.43 -6.92
C ALA A 222 21.14 -15.07 -6.87
N THR A 223 20.46 -14.75 -5.77
CA THR A 223 19.80 -13.47 -5.56
C THR A 223 20.81 -12.33 -5.47
N ASP A 224 21.89 -12.51 -4.70
CA ASP A 224 22.96 -11.51 -4.55
C ASP A 224 23.67 -11.25 -5.91
N ALA A 225 23.87 -12.30 -6.71
CA ALA A 225 24.44 -12.16 -8.05
C ALA A 225 23.47 -11.44 -9.04
N ILE A 226 22.17 -11.69 -8.94
CA ILE A 226 21.14 -11.00 -9.73
C ILE A 226 21.13 -9.51 -9.37
N ASP A 227 21.16 -9.19 -8.07
CA ASP A 227 21.17 -7.79 -7.61
C ASP A 227 22.43 -7.06 -8.04
N ALA A 228 23.61 -7.68 -7.92
CA ALA A 228 24.86 -7.11 -8.42
C ALA A 228 24.87 -6.90 -9.95
N ALA A 229 24.24 -7.80 -10.70
CA ALA A 229 24.06 -7.62 -12.13
C ALA A 229 23.07 -6.50 -12.46
N ALA A 230 21.98 -6.36 -11.69
CA ALA A 230 21.01 -5.28 -11.85
C ALA A 230 21.63 -3.90 -11.58
N GLU A 231 22.47 -3.78 -10.56
CA GLU A 231 23.23 -2.53 -10.28
C GLU A 231 24.16 -2.15 -11.45
N ARG A 232 24.80 -3.13 -12.07
CA ARG A 232 25.80 -2.89 -13.12
C ARG A 232 25.20 -2.71 -14.51
N PHE A 233 24.16 -3.46 -14.84
CA PHE A 233 23.59 -3.58 -16.19
C PHE A 233 22.13 -3.10 -16.30
N GLY A 234 21.55 -2.65 -15.20
CA GLY A 234 20.16 -2.21 -15.11
C GLY A 234 19.19 -3.33 -14.68
N HIS A 235 18.05 -2.89 -14.14
CA HIS A 235 16.99 -3.83 -13.70
C HIS A 235 16.49 -4.68 -14.86
N GLY A 236 16.34 -5.98 -14.61
CA GLY A 236 15.85 -6.94 -15.60
C GLY A 236 16.93 -7.52 -16.53
N SER A 237 18.22 -7.22 -16.29
CA SER A 237 19.34 -7.84 -17.01
C SER A 237 19.43 -9.34 -16.80
N ILE A 238 19.03 -9.81 -15.64
CA ILE A 238 18.85 -11.25 -15.31
C ILE A 238 17.42 -11.44 -14.79
N ARG A 239 16.71 -12.41 -15.32
CA ARG A 239 15.34 -12.76 -14.92
C ARG A 239 15.20 -14.28 -14.78
N PRO A 240 14.26 -14.78 -13.98
CA PRO A 240 13.87 -16.18 -13.98
C PRO A 240 13.50 -16.64 -15.40
N ALA A 241 14.00 -17.80 -15.85
CA ALA A 241 13.76 -18.31 -17.20
C ALA A 241 12.27 -18.38 -17.56
N ARG A 242 11.40 -18.63 -16.57
CA ARG A 242 9.93 -18.66 -16.75
C ARG A 242 9.33 -17.30 -17.14
N LEU A 243 10.05 -16.19 -16.98
CA LEU A 243 9.61 -14.84 -17.35
C LEU A 243 10.11 -14.40 -18.75
N PHE A 244 10.87 -15.23 -19.45
CA PHE A 244 11.18 -15.01 -20.85
C PHE A 244 10.01 -15.52 -21.68
N ASP A 245 9.39 -14.63 -22.45
CA ASP A 245 8.43 -15.03 -23.48
C ASP A 245 9.21 -15.70 -24.61
N GLU A 246 8.71 -16.84 -25.13
CA GLU A 246 9.31 -17.54 -26.27
C GLU A 246 9.14 -16.77 -27.60
N SER A 247 8.66 -15.52 -27.53
CA SER A 247 8.38 -14.66 -28.69
C SER A 247 9.32 -13.44 -28.69
N ASN A 248 10.61 -13.71 -28.98
CA ASN A 248 11.55 -12.73 -29.56
C ASN A 248 12.70 -13.44 -30.24
#